data_51805ac07e8d485aaf49c471f3f667b3
#
_entry.id   51805ac07e8d485aaf49c471f3f667b3
#
_cell.length_a   1.000
_cell.length_b   1.000
_cell.length_c   1.000
_cell.angle_alpha   90.00
_cell.angle_beta   90.00
_cell.angle_gamma   90.00
#
_symmetry.space_group_name_H-M   'P 1'
#
loop_
_entity.id
_entity.type
_entity.pdbx_description
1 polymer ?
#
loop_
_entity_poly.entity_id
_entity_poly.type
_entity_poly.pdbx_seq_one_letter_code
_entity_poly.pdbx_strand_id
1 'polypeptide(L)'
;MIAKIKTRADFGGIVNYANDQKNKKKSATLLAYEGICAINNKTIADSFQIQASMRPKVKSPVKHVSLAFSPQDTIRFPNDEKGNALMMEIAKKWMEQMGIRNTQYIIARHHETEHPHCHI
;
A
#
# COMPACT_ATOMS: atom_id res chain seq x y z
N MET A 1 9.97 12.91 4.25
CA MET A 1 8.88 12.05 3.72
C MET A 1 7.94 12.89 2.88
N ILE A 2 7.58 12.40 1.72
CA ILE A 2 6.60 13.03 0.84
C ILE A 2 5.44 12.07 0.66
N ALA A 3 4.22 12.53 0.93
CA ALA A 3 3.01 11.74 0.75
C ALA A 3 2.24 12.26 -0.47
N LYS A 4 1.86 11.36 -1.38
CA LYS A 4 1.02 11.67 -2.53
C LYS A 4 -0.23 10.81 -2.47
N ILE A 5 -1.39 11.44 -2.65
CA ILE A 5 -2.69 10.74 -2.58
C ILE A 5 -3.39 10.87 -3.93
N LYS A 6 -3.84 9.75 -4.48
CA LYS A 6 -4.64 9.69 -5.69
C LYS A 6 -5.90 8.88 -5.45
N THR A 7 -6.99 9.23 -6.13
CA THR A 7 -8.23 8.47 -6.07
C THR A 7 -8.49 7.77 -7.40
N ARG A 8 -9.13 6.59 -7.34
CA ARG A 8 -9.43 5.78 -8.51
C ARG A 8 -10.80 5.12 -8.36
N ALA A 9 -11.35 4.65 -9.48
CA ALA A 9 -12.67 4.01 -9.53
C ALA A 9 -12.62 2.49 -9.32
N ASP A 10 -11.53 1.82 -9.69
CA ASP A 10 -11.39 0.37 -9.58
C ASP A 10 -10.15 -0.03 -8.77
N PHE A 11 -10.12 -1.30 -8.37
CA PHE A 11 -9.06 -1.81 -7.50
C PHE A 11 -8.07 -2.73 -8.21
N GLY A 12 -8.47 -3.37 -9.32
CA GLY A 12 -7.66 -4.40 -9.96
C GLY A 12 -6.28 -3.94 -10.39
N GLY A 13 -6.23 -2.89 -11.20
CA GLY A 13 -4.98 -2.36 -11.70
C GLY A 13 -4.08 -1.79 -10.61
N ILE A 14 -4.66 -1.08 -9.64
CA ILE A 14 -3.87 -0.46 -8.58
C ILE A 14 -3.32 -1.48 -7.59
N VAL A 15 -4.06 -2.54 -7.30
CA VAL A 15 -3.56 -3.63 -6.43
C VAL A 15 -2.39 -4.33 -7.11
N ASN A 16 -2.49 -4.63 -8.40
CA ASN A 16 -1.38 -5.24 -9.15
C ASN A 16 -0.15 -4.34 -9.20
N TYR A 17 -0.34 -3.03 -9.29
CA TYR A 17 0.76 -2.07 -9.27
C TYR A 17 1.39 -1.95 -7.87
N ALA A 18 0.57 -1.76 -6.85
CA ALA A 18 1.06 -1.53 -5.49
C ALA A 18 1.71 -2.79 -4.89
N ASN A 19 1.12 -3.96 -5.14
CA ASN A 19 1.62 -5.23 -4.65
C ASN A 19 2.09 -6.10 -5.82
N ASP A 20 3.09 -5.59 -6.56
CA ASP A 20 3.60 -6.24 -7.77
C ASP A 20 4.36 -7.51 -7.43
N GLN A 21 3.81 -8.64 -7.86
CA GLN A 21 4.39 -9.96 -7.66
C GLN A 21 4.95 -10.58 -8.94
N LYS A 22 4.76 -9.90 -10.08
CA LYS A 22 5.19 -10.43 -11.39
C LYS A 22 6.66 -10.16 -11.67
N ASN A 23 7.19 -9.05 -11.20
CA ASN A 23 8.58 -8.69 -11.41
C ASN A 23 9.45 -9.27 -10.30
N LYS A 24 10.18 -10.35 -10.59
CA LYS A 24 11.02 -11.04 -9.61
C LYS A 24 12.11 -10.16 -9.00
N LYS A 25 12.61 -9.17 -9.76
CA LYS A 25 13.65 -8.25 -9.28
C LYS A 25 13.10 -7.07 -8.51
N LYS A 26 11.87 -6.64 -8.82
CA LYS A 26 11.24 -5.46 -8.23
C LYS A 26 9.92 -5.78 -7.56
N SER A 27 9.76 -7.04 -7.13
CA SER A 27 8.52 -7.45 -6.47
C SER A 27 8.31 -6.65 -5.18
N ALA A 28 7.06 -6.35 -4.91
CA ALA A 28 6.68 -5.67 -3.67
C ALA A 28 6.60 -6.66 -2.51
N THR A 29 6.84 -6.17 -1.30
CA THR A 29 6.60 -6.90 -0.08
C THR A 29 5.34 -6.36 0.59
N LEU A 30 4.36 -7.23 0.82
CA LEU A 30 3.16 -6.86 1.56
C LEU A 30 3.50 -6.76 3.05
N LEU A 31 3.50 -5.54 3.57
CA LEU A 31 3.89 -5.26 4.96
C LEU A 31 2.76 -5.48 5.94
N ALA A 32 1.55 -5.06 5.57
CA ALA A 32 0.37 -5.15 6.43
C ALA A 32 -0.90 -5.10 5.60
N TYR A 33 -1.99 -5.59 6.17
CA TYR A 33 -3.31 -5.52 5.56
C TYR A 33 -4.39 -5.61 6.64
N GLU A 34 -5.59 -5.14 6.30
CA GLU A 34 -6.75 -5.18 7.19
C GLU A 34 -8.01 -5.41 6.37
N GLY A 35 -8.85 -6.32 6.82
CA GLY A 35 -10.18 -6.53 6.25
C GLY A 35 -10.23 -7.06 4.82
N ILE A 36 -9.14 -7.71 4.35
CA ILE A 36 -9.08 -8.28 3.00
C ILE A 36 -8.57 -9.72 3.05
N CYS A 37 -8.83 -10.46 1.98
CA CYS A 37 -8.28 -11.81 1.81
C CYS A 37 -6.96 -11.71 1.04
N ALA A 38 -5.84 -11.91 1.73
CA ALA A 38 -4.51 -11.66 1.21
C ALA A 38 -3.83 -12.89 0.58
N ILE A 39 -4.60 -13.76 -0.07
CA ILE A 39 -4.05 -14.95 -0.75
C ILE A 39 -3.26 -14.54 -1.99
N ASN A 40 -3.85 -13.68 -2.83
CA ASN A 40 -3.21 -13.14 -4.02
C ASN A 40 -3.83 -11.79 -4.37
N ASN A 41 -3.30 -11.13 -5.41
CA ASN A 41 -3.79 -9.81 -5.80
C ASN A 41 -5.26 -9.82 -6.23
N LYS A 42 -5.71 -10.90 -6.86
CA LYS A 42 -7.12 -11.02 -7.26
C LYS A 42 -8.03 -11.05 -6.04
N THR A 43 -7.72 -11.85 -5.01
CA THR A 43 -8.54 -11.92 -3.80
C THR A 43 -8.49 -10.61 -3.01
N ILE A 44 -7.36 -9.91 -3.03
CA ILE A 44 -7.22 -8.58 -2.43
C ILE A 44 -8.18 -7.60 -3.15
N ALA A 45 -8.09 -7.52 -4.47
CA ALA A 45 -8.94 -6.63 -5.26
C ALA A 45 -10.42 -6.96 -5.10
N ASP A 46 -10.78 -8.23 -5.11
CA ASP A 46 -12.16 -8.67 -4.93
C ASP A 46 -12.69 -8.27 -3.54
N SER A 47 -11.86 -8.38 -2.49
CA SER A 47 -12.25 -7.96 -1.14
C SER A 47 -12.59 -6.47 -1.07
N PHE A 48 -11.76 -5.63 -1.69
CA PHE A 48 -12.04 -4.19 -1.78
C PHE A 48 -13.31 -3.92 -2.58
N GLN A 49 -13.48 -4.62 -3.70
CA GLN A 49 -14.63 -4.42 -4.58
C GLN A 49 -15.95 -4.79 -3.91
N ILE A 50 -15.97 -5.88 -3.15
CA ILE A 50 -17.16 -6.30 -2.40
C ILE A 50 -17.58 -5.22 -1.40
N GLN A 51 -16.65 -4.66 -0.66
CA GLN A 51 -16.98 -3.59 0.29
C GLN A 51 -17.41 -2.32 -0.43
N ALA A 52 -16.76 -1.95 -1.52
CA ALA A 52 -17.12 -0.78 -2.30
C ALA A 52 -18.52 -0.89 -2.90
N SER A 53 -18.94 -2.11 -3.25
CA SER A 53 -20.29 -2.35 -3.82
C SER A 53 -21.41 -2.03 -2.85
N MET A 54 -21.14 -1.98 -1.55
CA MET A 54 -22.12 -1.61 -0.52
C MET A 54 -22.44 -0.10 -0.55
N ARG A 55 -21.63 0.70 -1.22
CA ARG A 55 -21.85 2.13 -1.39
C ARG A 55 -21.71 2.53 -2.85
N PRO A 56 -22.66 2.14 -3.72
CA PRO A 56 -22.53 2.34 -5.17
C PRO A 56 -22.51 3.81 -5.59
N LYS A 57 -22.96 4.72 -4.73
CA LYS A 57 -22.92 6.16 -5.01
C LYS A 57 -21.51 6.75 -4.95
N VAL A 58 -20.55 6.06 -4.30
CA VAL A 58 -19.15 6.49 -4.27
C VAL A 58 -18.49 6.12 -5.59
N LYS A 59 -18.18 7.11 -6.43
CA LYS A 59 -17.64 6.89 -7.76
C LYS A 59 -16.17 6.57 -7.79
N SER A 60 -15.40 7.05 -6.80
CA SER A 60 -13.96 6.82 -6.71
C SER A 60 -13.60 6.27 -5.31
N PRO A 61 -13.90 4.99 -5.04
CA PRO A 61 -13.74 4.40 -3.71
C PRO A 61 -12.28 4.12 -3.36
N VAL A 62 -11.36 4.13 -4.32
CA VAL A 62 -9.96 3.79 -4.10
C VAL A 62 -9.16 5.03 -3.73
N LYS A 63 -8.48 4.96 -2.60
CA LYS A 63 -7.42 5.92 -2.28
C LYS A 63 -6.08 5.21 -2.35
N HIS A 64 -5.22 5.69 -3.23
CA HIS A 64 -3.86 5.21 -3.38
C HIS A 64 -2.90 6.24 -2.81
N VAL A 65 -2.14 5.84 -1.81
CA VAL A 65 -1.17 6.71 -1.14
C VAL A 65 0.23 6.18 -1.41
N SER A 66 1.13 7.08 -1.78
CA SER A 66 2.55 6.78 -1.92
C SER A 66 3.31 7.59 -0.88
N LEU A 67 4.04 6.90 0.00
CA LEU A 67 4.93 7.52 0.97
C LEU A 67 6.37 7.30 0.51
N ALA A 68 7.05 8.38 0.13
CA ALA A 68 8.43 8.33 -0.37
C ALA A 68 9.38 9.02 0.61
N PHE A 69 10.55 8.44 0.78
CA PHE A 69 11.61 8.94 1.65
C PHE A 69 12.81 9.36 0.81
N SER A 70 13.68 10.21 1.36
CA SER A 70 14.87 10.64 0.61
C SER A 70 15.85 9.48 0.43
N PRO A 71 16.73 9.52 -0.59
CA PRO A 71 17.76 8.50 -0.74
C PRO A 71 18.70 8.40 0.45
N GLN A 72 18.86 9.48 1.22
CA GLN A 72 19.66 9.51 2.44
C GLN A 72 19.07 8.64 3.54
N ASP A 73 17.76 8.40 3.51
CA ASP A 73 17.07 7.55 4.47
C ASP A 73 17.21 6.05 4.16
N THR A 74 17.86 5.69 3.05
CA THR A 74 18.04 4.28 2.66
C THR A 74 18.69 3.45 3.78
N ILE A 75 19.58 4.05 4.53
CA ILE A 75 20.28 3.38 5.63
C ILE A 75 19.32 2.97 6.76
N ARG A 76 18.19 3.69 6.92
CA ARG A 76 17.15 3.40 7.92
C ARG A 76 16.22 2.29 7.50
N PHE A 77 16.18 1.98 6.20
CA PHE A 77 15.27 1.00 5.62
C PHE A 77 16.03 -0.12 4.93
N PRO A 78 16.82 -0.93 5.67
CA PRO A 78 17.48 -2.08 5.05
C PRO A 78 16.44 -3.03 4.44
N ASN A 79 16.86 -3.82 3.46
CA ASN A 79 16.01 -4.77 2.75
C ASN A 79 15.84 -6.07 3.56
N ASP A 80 15.39 -5.93 4.80
CA ASP A 80 15.16 -7.03 5.72
C ASP A 80 13.94 -6.74 6.61
N GLU A 81 13.67 -7.63 7.56
CA GLU A 81 12.53 -7.50 8.46
C GLU A 81 12.57 -6.22 9.29
N LYS A 82 13.74 -5.73 9.66
CA LYS A 82 13.88 -4.50 10.45
C LYS A 82 13.45 -3.28 9.64
N GLY A 83 13.91 -3.19 8.40
CA GLY A 83 13.52 -2.11 7.50
C GLY A 83 12.04 -2.16 7.17
N ASN A 84 11.51 -3.36 6.93
CA ASN A 84 10.09 -3.56 6.67
C ASN A 84 9.24 -3.14 7.88
N ALA A 85 9.65 -3.53 9.09
CA ALA A 85 8.92 -3.19 10.31
C ALA A 85 8.90 -1.68 10.55
N LEU A 86 10.01 -0.99 10.31
CA LEU A 86 10.07 0.46 10.48
C LEU A 86 9.16 1.17 9.46
N MET A 87 9.22 0.76 8.20
CA MET A 87 8.38 1.36 7.16
C MET A 87 6.89 1.13 7.43
N MET A 88 6.52 -0.07 7.87
CA MET A 88 5.15 -0.39 8.27
C MET A 88 4.68 0.49 9.43
N GLU A 89 5.52 0.66 10.44
CA GLU A 89 5.19 1.50 11.60
C GLU A 89 4.95 2.94 11.20
N ILE A 90 5.81 3.49 10.35
CA ILE A 90 5.66 4.87 9.85
C ILE A 90 4.37 5.02 9.03
N ALA A 91 4.10 4.06 8.16
CA ALA A 91 2.88 4.07 7.34
C ALA A 91 1.62 4.04 8.21
N LYS A 92 1.59 3.18 9.22
CA LYS A 92 0.46 3.10 10.15
C LYS A 92 0.27 4.37 10.96
N LYS A 93 1.35 4.99 11.42
CA LYS A 93 1.28 6.27 12.12
C LYS A 93 0.76 7.38 11.22
N TRP A 94 1.21 7.39 9.96
CA TRP A 94 0.70 8.36 8.99
C TRP A 94 -0.81 8.20 8.77
N MET A 95 -1.27 6.95 8.61
CA MET A 95 -2.70 6.66 8.47
C MET A 95 -3.49 7.17 9.68
N GLU A 96 -3.00 6.89 10.89
CA GLU A 96 -3.64 7.33 12.12
C GLU A 96 -3.74 8.85 12.20
N GLN A 97 -2.68 9.57 11.88
CA GLN A 97 -2.65 11.03 11.87
C GLN A 97 -3.59 11.63 10.82
N MET A 98 -3.80 10.94 9.72
CA MET A 98 -4.74 11.34 8.67
C MET A 98 -6.18 10.95 8.96
N GLY A 99 -6.46 10.30 10.10
CA GLY A 99 -7.80 9.87 10.48
C GLY A 99 -8.30 8.66 9.71
N ILE A 100 -7.42 7.90 9.08
CA ILE A 100 -7.78 6.68 8.34
C ILE A 100 -7.89 5.53 9.36
N ARG A 101 -9.12 5.21 9.74
CA ARG A 101 -9.43 4.20 10.75
C ARG A 101 -10.60 3.35 10.30
N ASN A 102 -10.69 2.12 10.82
CA ASN A 102 -11.80 1.20 10.57
C ASN A 102 -12.08 1.00 9.08
N THR A 103 -11.03 0.82 8.29
CA THR A 103 -11.15 0.65 6.85
C THR A 103 -10.27 -0.50 6.36
N GLN A 104 -10.62 -1.02 5.19
CA GLN A 104 -9.75 -1.98 4.51
C GLN A 104 -8.53 -1.27 3.95
N TYR A 105 -7.36 -1.91 4.06
CA TYR A 105 -6.13 -1.39 3.43
C TYR A 105 -5.12 -2.50 3.19
N ILE A 106 -4.18 -2.21 2.31
CA ILE A 106 -2.91 -2.93 2.21
C ILE A 106 -1.79 -1.89 2.31
N ILE A 107 -0.64 -2.32 2.83
CA ILE A 107 0.60 -1.55 2.82
C ILE A 107 1.65 -2.42 2.15
N ALA A 108 2.19 -1.96 1.03
CA ALA A 108 3.18 -2.71 0.27
C ALA A 108 4.44 -1.86 0.05
N ARG A 109 5.60 -2.44 0.35
CA ARG A 109 6.90 -1.81 0.12
C ARG A 109 7.41 -2.19 -1.26
N HIS A 110 7.81 -1.18 -2.04
CA HIS A 110 8.51 -1.40 -3.30
C HIS A 110 10.02 -1.42 -3.07
N HIS A 111 10.70 -2.33 -3.74
CA HIS A 111 12.15 -2.51 -3.65
C HIS A 111 12.86 -1.96 -4.89
N GLU A 112 14.18 -1.87 -4.80
CA GLU A 112 15.08 -1.51 -5.92
C GLU A 112 14.78 -0.14 -6.55
N THR A 113 14.39 0.83 -5.73
CA THR A 113 14.23 2.21 -6.17
C THR A 113 15.19 3.09 -5.40
N GLU A 114 15.58 4.22 -6.04
CA GLU A 114 16.47 5.20 -5.43
C GLU A 114 15.89 5.78 -4.14
N HIS A 115 14.59 6.02 -4.13
CA HIS A 115 13.88 6.51 -2.96
C HIS A 115 13.17 5.35 -2.26
N PRO A 116 13.48 5.06 -0.97
CA PRO A 116 12.65 4.11 -0.23
C PRO A 116 11.21 4.59 -0.23
N HIS A 117 10.27 3.70 -0.55
CA HIS A 117 8.86 4.08 -0.58
C HIS A 117 7.93 2.88 -0.36
N CYS A 118 6.72 3.17 0.09
CA CYS A 118 5.65 2.19 0.18
C CYS A 118 4.36 2.76 -0.41
N HIS A 119 3.43 1.87 -0.72
CA HIS A 119 2.10 2.20 -1.20
C HIS A 119 1.06 1.72 -0.19
N ILE A 120 0.02 2.52 0.02
CA ILE A 120 -1.09 2.21 0.92
C ILE A 120 -2.40 2.16 0.14
#